data_fe460e3b2722b1ef1ff90836c98e1b98
#
_entry.id   fe460e3b2722b1ef1ff90836c98e1b98
#
_cell.length_a   1.000
_cell.length_b   1.000
_cell.length_c   1.000
_cell.angle_alpha   90.00
_cell.angle_beta   90.00
_cell.angle_gamma   90.00
#
_symmetry.space_group_name_H-M   'P 1'
#
loop_
_entity.id
_entity.type
_entity.pdbx_description
1 polymer ?
#
loop_
_entity_poly.entity_id
_entity_poly.type
_entity_poly.pdbx_seq_one_letter_code
_entity_poly.pdbx_strand_id
1 'polypeptide(L)' 'MDHSHFTEALQWTSEAKTKLKKIPFFVRSQAKARIEQLTREAGEEVVTGDFVEQARLEFGQ' A
#
# COMPACT_ATOMS: atom_id res chain seq x y z
N MET A 1 13.50 -8.00 19.61
CA MET A 1 13.17 -7.70 19.03
C MET A 1 12.68 -7.55 18.57
N ASP A 2 12.57 -7.43 18.39
CA ASP A 2 11.98 -7.18 17.78
C ASP A 2 11.89 -7.10 17.01
N HIS A 3 11.88 -7.21 16.64
CA HIS A 3 11.67 -7.03 15.76
C HIS A 3 11.12 -6.71 15.06
N SER A 4 11.01 -6.76 15.10
CA SER A 4 10.38 -6.46 14.46
C SER A 4 10.06 -5.71 14.11
N HIS A 5 10.09 -5.36 14.14
CA HIS A 5 9.73 -4.59 13.73
C HIS A 5 10.02 -4.05 12.92
N PHE A 6 10.40 -4.07 12.54
CA PHE A 6 10.65 -3.75 11.72
C PHE A 6 10.20 -3.85 10.82
N THR A 7 9.79 -4.05 10.75
CA THR A 7 9.42 -4.31 9.86
C THR A 7 8.69 -3.81 9.26
N GLU A 8 8.54 -3.32 9.41
CA GLU A 8 7.88 -3.25 8.88
C GLU A 8 7.05 -2.39 8.48
N ALA A 9 6.80 -1.51 9.06
CA ALA A 9 5.77 -0.61 8.62
C ALA A 9 6.30 0.33 7.57
N LEU A 10 5.72 0.28 6.40
CA LEU A 10 6.05 1.20 5.34
C LEU A 10 5.39 2.55 5.65
N GLN A 11 6.04 3.62 5.21
CA GLN A 11 5.45 4.95 5.34
C GLN A 11 4.55 5.21 4.14
N TRP A 12 3.49 5.97 4.36
CA TRP A 12 2.51 6.29 3.33
C TRP A 12 2.48 7.80 3.12
N THR A 13 2.53 8.24 1.88
CA THR A 13 2.36 9.65 1.60
C THR A 13 0.90 10.05 1.80
N SER A 14 0.65 11.36 1.92
CA SER A 14 -0.73 11.84 2.00
C SER A 14 -1.54 11.43 0.80
N GLU A 15 -0.93 11.50 -0.39
CA GLU A 15 -1.61 11.11 -1.61
C GLU A 15 -1.96 9.63 -1.58
N ALA A 16 -1.04 8.78 -1.13
CA ALA A 16 -1.29 7.36 -1.05
C ALA A 16 -2.45 7.06 -0.11
N LYS A 17 -2.47 7.74 1.04
CA LYS A 17 -3.55 7.55 2.00
C LYS A 17 -4.88 7.96 1.42
N THR A 18 -4.91 9.09 0.72
CA THR A 18 -6.14 9.58 0.11
C THR A 18 -6.64 8.59 -0.94
N LYS A 19 -5.75 8.08 -1.77
CA LYS A 19 -6.14 7.12 -2.80
C LYS A 19 -6.62 5.82 -2.19
N LEU A 20 -6.00 5.39 -1.09
CA LEU A 20 -6.44 4.18 -0.42
C LEU A 20 -7.86 4.30 0.08
N LYS A 21 -8.24 5.47 0.58
CA LYS A 21 -9.58 5.69 1.09
C LYS A 21 -10.64 5.59 0.00
N LYS A 22 -10.26 5.75 -1.26
CA LYS A 22 -11.19 5.65 -2.38
C LYS A 22 -11.46 4.21 -2.78
N ILE A 23 -10.67 3.27 -2.27
CA ILE A 23 -10.91 1.86 -2.52
C ILE A 23 -12.05 1.40 -1.63
N PRO A 24 -12.99 0.61 -2.15
CA PRO A 24 -14.11 0.14 -1.33
C PRO A 24 -13.62 -0.50 -0.04
N PHE A 25 -14.32 -0.18 1.04
CA PHE A 25 -13.93 -0.59 2.38
C PHE A 25 -13.72 -2.10 2.48
N PHE A 26 -14.61 -2.88 1.84
CA PHE A 26 -14.58 -4.33 2.05
C PHE A 26 -13.42 -5.02 1.31
N VAL A 27 -12.75 -4.33 0.40
CA VAL A 27 -11.55 -4.89 -0.25
C VAL A 27 -10.29 -4.13 0.15
N ARG A 28 -10.43 -3.16 1.05
CA ARG A 28 -9.32 -2.25 1.35
C ARG A 28 -8.16 -2.98 1.99
N SER A 29 -8.41 -3.93 2.88
CA SER A 29 -7.30 -4.63 3.53
C SER A 29 -6.52 -5.48 2.53
N GLN A 30 -7.21 -6.11 1.59
CA GLN A 30 -6.53 -6.86 0.53
C GLN A 30 -5.72 -5.93 -0.35
N ALA A 31 -6.31 -4.80 -0.71
CA ALA A 31 -5.62 -3.82 -1.54
C ALA A 31 -4.39 -3.29 -0.82
N LYS A 32 -4.50 -3.00 0.47
CA LYS A 32 -3.38 -2.49 1.24
C LYS A 32 -2.23 -3.49 1.25
N ALA A 33 -2.53 -4.77 1.44
CA ALA A 33 -1.50 -5.80 1.45
C ALA A 33 -0.80 -5.86 0.09
N ARG A 34 -1.56 -5.75 -0.99
CA ARG A 34 -0.97 -5.78 -2.32
C ARG A 34 -0.12 -4.54 -2.59
N ILE A 35 -0.62 -3.38 -2.15
CA ILE A 35 0.13 -2.14 -2.30
C ILE A 35 1.48 -2.23 -1.60
N GLU A 36 1.48 -2.76 -0.39
CA GLU A 36 2.72 -2.89 0.36
C GLU A 36 3.66 -3.89 -0.29
N GLN A 37 3.11 -4.96 -0.85
CA GLN A 37 3.94 -5.92 -1.57
C GLN A 37 4.60 -5.27 -2.79
N LEU A 38 3.83 -4.52 -3.57
CA LEU A 38 4.38 -3.81 -4.74
C LEU A 38 5.49 -2.86 -4.33
N THR A 39 5.28 -2.15 -3.22
CA THR A 39 6.27 -1.20 -2.74
C THR A 39 7.57 -1.91 -2.38
N ARG A 40 7.46 -3.04 -1.67
CA ARG A 40 8.64 -3.80 -1.27
C ARG A 40 9.35 -4.40 -2.47
N GLU A 41 8.59 -4.90 -3.44
CA GLU A 41 9.20 -5.47 -4.64
C GLU A 41 9.95 -4.43 -5.44
N ALA A 42 9.52 -3.18 -5.36
CA ALA A 42 10.21 -2.08 -6.02
C ALA A 42 11.43 -1.60 -5.24
N GLY A 43 11.67 -2.16 -4.05
CA GLY A 43 12.79 -1.74 -3.22
C GLY A 43 12.57 -0.42 -2.54
N GLU A 44 11.32 0.01 -2.39
CA GLU A 44 10.98 1.29 -1.78
C GLU A 44 10.49 1.10 -0.36
N GLU A 45 10.66 2.13 0.44
CA GLU A 45 10.19 2.13 1.82
C GLU A 45 9.02 3.07 2.02
N VAL A 46 8.62 3.78 0.98
CA VAL A 46 7.53 4.76 1.04
C VAL A 46 6.50 4.39 0.00
N VAL A 47 5.25 4.28 0.45
CA VAL A 47 4.14 4.00 -0.45
C VAL A 47 3.68 5.31 -1.06
N THR A 48 3.77 5.40 -2.38
CA THR A 48 3.31 6.57 -3.11
C THR A 48 1.98 6.29 -3.77
N GLY A 49 1.37 7.33 -4.32
CA GLY A 49 0.11 7.18 -5.01
C GLY A 49 0.20 6.23 -6.20
N ASP A 50 1.37 6.15 -6.84
CA ASP A 50 1.53 5.26 -7.99
C ASP A 50 1.33 3.80 -7.62
N PHE A 51 1.83 3.37 -6.46
CA PHE A 51 1.63 2.00 -6.02
C PHE A 51 0.17 1.73 -5.74
N VAL A 52 -0.52 2.70 -5.15
CA VAL A 52 -1.95 2.55 -4.88
C VAL A 52 -2.72 2.41 -6.18
N GLU A 53 -2.36 3.22 -7.18
CA GLU A 53 -3.02 3.14 -8.48
C GLU A 53 -2.81 1.79 -9.15
N GLN A 54 -1.59 1.27 -9.08
CA GLN A 54 -1.33 -0.05 -9.66
C GLN A 54 -2.21 -1.12 -9.03
N ALA A 55 -2.29 -1.11 -7.71
CA ALA A 55 -3.11 -2.11 -7.02
C ALA A 55 -4.58 -1.91 -7.34
N ARG A 56 -5.03 -0.66 -7.41
CA ARG A 56 -6.42 -0.36 -7.72
C ARG A 56 -6.81 -0.94 -9.07
N LEU A 57 -5.92 -0.79 -10.06
CA LEU A 57 -6.19 -1.33 -11.38
C LEU A 57 -6.26 -2.84 -11.38
N GLU A 58 -5.44 -3.50 -10.56
CA GLU A 58 -5.47 -4.95 -10.45
C GLU A 58 -6.80 -5.43 -9.87
N PHE A 59 -7.42 -4.64 -9.02
CA PHE A 59 -8.72 -5.00 -8.45
C PHE A 59 -9.88 -4.54 -9.31
N GLY A 60 -9.60 -3.97 -10.47
CA GLY A 60 -10.65 -3.61 -11.41
C GLY A 60 -11.43 -2.36 -11.04
N GLN A 61 -10.84 -1.48 -10.29
CA GLN A 61 -11.52 -0.25 -9.86
C GLN A 61 -11.17 0.94 -10.71
#